data_2b4219b7df707b9cff7d8def89e92ae6
#
_entry.id   2b4219b7df707b9cff7d8def89e92ae6
#
_cell.length_a   1.000
_cell.length_b   1.000
_cell.length_c   1.000
_cell.angle_alpha   90.00
_cell.angle_beta   90.00
_cell.angle_gamma   90.00
#
_symmetry.space_group_name_H-M   'P 1'
#
loop_
_entity.id
_entity.type
_entity.pdbx_description
1 polymer ?
#
loop_
_entity_poly.entity_id
_entity_poly.type
_entity_poly.pdbx_seq_one_letter_code
_entity_poly.pdbx_strand_id
1 'polypeptide(L)'
;MFALQTQAQYKKYNRSKPKNSMAQGTGYVYWGYNRSAYTKSNLRIESSSYDFTLNGVKATDRPSTKIGEYVSFNKITVPQFNLRVGYNFKNYWNVSLGYDHMKYVMVHGPNYQLIGNTDAGFNTTQPLNGYYSSVNTVTEEEVFHYENSNGMNYIRAELSRVRNLIRNRADTYTMTWIWGLSSGVILSFNDFTYNGTKTMSTTSLSGIAGSFHTGMRFEFWKHIFLQANTSAGYIVQHFVKIRPDEYDAFARQRFAYIEGNIVLGCLFYIRPVNDCNSCPHW
;
A
#
# COMPACT_ATOMS: atom_id res chain seq x y z
N MET A 1 77.95 -0.38 20.34
CA MET A 1 76.76 -0.55 21.09
C MET A 1 75.57 -0.16 20.16
N PHE A 2 75.00 -1.13 19.45
CA PHE A 2 73.87 -0.86 18.49
C PHE A 2 72.55 -1.14 19.19
N ALA A 3 71.77 -0.11 19.34
CA ALA A 3 70.38 -0.25 19.86
C ALA A 3 69.43 -0.67 18.73
N LEU A 4 68.93 -1.88 18.79
CA LEU A 4 67.84 -2.37 17.94
C LEU A 4 66.52 -1.73 18.41
N GLN A 5 66.05 -0.79 17.66
CA GLN A 5 64.65 -0.31 17.81
C GLN A 5 63.67 -1.31 17.19
N THR A 6 62.99 -2.11 18.01
CA THR A 6 61.88 -2.93 17.64
C THR A 6 60.65 -2.02 17.48
N GLN A 7 60.27 -1.71 16.25
CA GLN A 7 58.98 -1.10 15.95
C GLN A 7 57.90 -2.18 16.09
N ALA A 8 57.15 -2.11 17.18
CA ALA A 8 55.93 -2.89 17.34
C ALA A 8 54.86 -2.38 16.33
N GLN A 9 54.67 -3.14 15.25
CA GLN A 9 53.54 -2.88 14.33
C GLN A 9 52.24 -3.17 15.06
N TYR A 10 51.57 -2.11 15.49
CA TYR A 10 50.19 -2.18 15.99
C TYR A 10 49.27 -2.57 14.82
N LYS A 11 48.93 -3.84 14.70
CA LYS A 11 47.86 -4.30 13.79
C LYS A 11 46.58 -3.66 14.26
N LYS A 12 46.21 -2.52 13.66
CA LYS A 12 44.88 -1.92 13.83
C LYS A 12 43.83 -2.94 13.41
N TYR A 13 43.26 -3.61 14.37
CA TYR A 13 42.11 -4.48 14.14
C TYR A 13 40.97 -3.58 13.66
N ASN A 14 40.66 -3.61 12.35
CA ASN A 14 39.49 -2.99 11.77
C ASN A 14 38.26 -3.68 12.35
N ARG A 15 37.83 -3.27 13.53
CA ARG A 15 36.54 -3.64 14.07
C ARG A 15 35.50 -3.03 13.14
N SER A 16 34.98 -3.82 12.21
CA SER A 16 33.79 -3.43 11.45
C SER A 16 32.74 -2.97 12.44
N LYS A 17 32.27 -1.72 12.26
CA LYS A 17 31.18 -1.19 13.11
C LYS A 17 30.07 -2.23 13.18
N PRO A 18 29.54 -2.54 14.36
CA PRO A 18 28.51 -3.57 14.49
C PRO A 18 27.31 -3.23 13.59
N LYS A 19 26.83 -4.21 12.87
CA LYS A 19 25.63 -4.07 12.02
C LYS A 19 24.45 -3.63 12.90
N ASN A 20 23.84 -2.50 12.56
CA ASN A 20 22.70 -1.94 13.27
C ASN A 20 21.63 -1.55 12.25
N SER A 21 20.49 -2.21 12.32
CA SER A 21 19.35 -2.00 11.41
C SER A 21 18.78 -0.59 11.42
N MET A 22 19.03 0.18 12.49
CA MET A 22 18.58 1.57 12.62
C MET A 22 19.64 2.60 12.21
N ALA A 23 20.84 2.15 11.88
CA ALA A 23 21.93 3.05 11.51
C ALA A 23 21.73 3.58 10.09
N GLN A 24 22.23 4.80 9.87
CA GLN A 24 22.40 5.34 8.54
C GLN A 24 23.15 4.35 7.65
N GLY A 25 22.73 4.21 6.37
CA GLY A 25 23.32 3.28 5.42
C GLY A 25 22.72 1.86 5.46
N THR A 26 21.68 1.63 6.26
CA THR A 26 20.93 0.37 6.23
C THR A 26 19.79 0.48 5.21
N GLY A 27 19.79 -0.40 4.24
CA GLY A 27 18.69 -0.59 3.30
C GLY A 27 17.86 -1.81 3.67
N TYR A 28 16.65 -1.86 3.15
CA TYR A 28 15.77 -3.03 3.29
C TYR A 28 14.84 -3.19 2.09
N VAL A 29 14.43 -4.41 1.89
CA VAL A 29 13.33 -4.75 1.01
C VAL A 29 12.43 -5.72 1.74
N TYR A 30 11.12 -5.58 1.56
CA TYR A 30 10.16 -6.56 2.04
C TYR A 30 8.99 -6.74 1.09
N TRP A 31 8.40 -7.90 1.21
CA TRP A 31 7.17 -8.28 0.52
C TRP A 31 6.27 -9.08 1.46
N GLY A 32 4.97 -8.97 1.29
CA GLY A 32 4.00 -9.73 2.06
C GLY A 32 2.57 -9.40 1.70
N TYR A 33 1.63 -9.88 2.49
CA TYR A 33 0.21 -9.80 2.20
C TYR A 33 -0.51 -8.82 3.09
N ASN A 34 -1.55 -8.19 2.53
CA ASN A 34 -2.40 -7.26 3.25
C ASN A 34 -3.88 -7.64 3.23
N ARG A 35 -4.61 -6.98 4.14
CA ARG A 35 -6.06 -6.98 4.24
C ARG A 35 -6.50 -5.57 4.55
N SER A 36 -7.57 -5.12 3.90
CA SER A 36 -8.07 -3.76 4.02
C SER A 36 -9.55 -3.72 4.36
N ALA A 37 -9.95 -2.71 5.11
CA ALA A 37 -11.33 -2.37 5.37
C ALA A 37 -11.55 -0.90 5.04
N TYR A 38 -12.76 -0.57 4.55
CA TYR A 38 -13.09 0.74 4.00
C TYR A 38 -14.29 1.34 4.72
N THR A 39 -14.29 2.66 4.89
CA THR A 39 -15.49 3.38 5.29
C THR A 39 -16.47 3.45 4.14
N LYS A 40 -17.73 3.76 4.44
CA LYS A 40 -18.71 4.10 3.41
C LYS A 40 -18.21 5.30 2.59
N SER A 41 -18.52 5.29 1.30
CA SER A 41 -18.21 6.36 0.36
C SER A 41 -19.46 6.86 -0.37
N ASN A 42 -19.35 8.04 -0.97
CA ASN A 42 -20.30 8.52 -1.97
C ASN A 42 -19.64 8.31 -3.33
N LEU A 43 -20.21 7.42 -4.12
CA LEU A 43 -19.72 7.05 -5.44
C LEU A 43 -20.49 7.85 -6.49
N ARG A 44 -19.84 8.86 -7.09
CA ARG A 44 -20.39 9.61 -8.22
C ARG A 44 -19.88 9.01 -9.52
N ILE A 45 -20.81 8.79 -10.41
CA ILE A 45 -20.58 8.24 -11.76
C ILE A 45 -21.03 9.29 -12.77
N GLU A 46 -20.12 9.69 -13.64
CA GLU A 46 -20.36 10.73 -14.67
C GLU A 46 -20.10 10.18 -16.06
N SER A 47 -20.95 10.54 -17.01
CA SER A 47 -20.79 10.34 -18.46
C SER A 47 -21.64 11.38 -19.19
N SER A 48 -21.60 11.42 -20.51
CA SER A 48 -22.44 12.30 -21.33
C SER A 48 -23.94 12.07 -21.17
N SER A 49 -24.37 10.84 -20.84
CA SER A 49 -25.78 10.45 -20.74
C SER A 49 -26.31 10.34 -19.30
N TYR A 50 -25.41 10.20 -18.31
CA TYR A 50 -25.79 10.09 -16.89
C TYR A 50 -24.81 10.83 -15.98
N ASP A 51 -25.34 11.36 -14.88
CA ASP A 51 -24.56 11.95 -13.79
C ASP A 51 -25.31 11.72 -12.49
N PHE A 52 -24.88 10.76 -11.71
CA PHE A 52 -25.51 10.39 -10.46
C PHE A 52 -24.52 10.05 -9.35
N THR A 53 -25.00 10.10 -8.13
CA THR A 53 -24.25 9.72 -6.94
C THR A 53 -25.02 8.66 -6.16
N LEU A 54 -24.37 7.56 -5.85
CA LEU A 54 -24.83 6.59 -4.86
C LEU A 54 -24.19 6.91 -3.51
N ASN A 55 -24.99 7.36 -2.56
CA ASN A 55 -24.55 7.70 -1.22
C ASN A 55 -24.48 6.47 -0.32
N GLY A 56 -23.45 6.43 0.52
CA GLY A 56 -23.29 5.43 1.55
C GLY A 56 -22.84 4.06 1.04
N VAL A 57 -22.21 4.01 -0.13
CA VAL A 57 -21.69 2.77 -0.73
C VAL A 57 -20.72 2.09 0.22
N LYS A 58 -20.98 0.82 0.50
CA LYS A 58 -20.12 -0.07 1.27
C LYS A 58 -19.20 -0.83 0.32
N ALA A 59 -17.98 -1.07 0.74
CA ALA A 59 -17.04 -1.92 0.01
C ALA A 59 -16.25 -2.81 0.96
N THR A 60 -15.78 -3.92 0.41
CA THR A 60 -14.89 -4.87 1.08
C THR A 60 -13.65 -5.12 0.24
N ASP A 61 -12.63 -5.68 0.86
CA ASP A 61 -11.55 -6.31 0.11
C ASP A 61 -12.01 -7.69 -0.43
N ARG A 62 -11.27 -8.23 -1.39
CA ARG A 62 -11.55 -9.55 -2.00
C ARG A 62 -10.33 -10.45 -1.86
N PRO A 63 -10.15 -11.14 -0.70
CA PRO A 63 -9.03 -12.05 -0.52
C PRO A 63 -9.17 -13.25 -1.46
N SER A 64 -8.03 -13.82 -1.87
CA SER A 64 -8.08 -15.13 -2.49
C SER A 64 -8.49 -16.18 -1.47
N THR A 65 -9.41 -17.06 -1.85
CA THR A 65 -9.84 -18.21 -1.04
C THR A 65 -8.91 -19.41 -1.18
N LYS A 66 -8.02 -19.40 -2.19
CA LYS A 66 -7.12 -20.50 -2.50
C LYS A 66 -5.74 -20.26 -1.86
N ILE A 67 -5.41 -21.05 -0.84
CA ILE A 67 -4.12 -20.97 -0.13
C ILE A 67 -2.94 -21.11 -1.10
N GLY A 68 -3.07 -21.93 -2.16
CA GLY A 68 -2.03 -22.10 -3.18
C GLY A 68 -1.63 -20.83 -3.93
N GLU A 69 -2.50 -19.81 -3.99
CA GLU A 69 -2.17 -18.52 -4.62
C GLU A 69 -1.23 -17.68 -3.76
N TYR A 70 -1.21 -17.89 -2.44
CA TYR A 70 -0.31 -17.20 -1.51
C TYR A 70 1.12 -17.77 -1.48
N VAL A 71 1.32 -19.00 -1.93
CA VAL A 71 2.62 -19.68 -1.87
C VAL A 71 3.20 -20.01 -3.24
N SER A 72 2.45 -19.80 -4.33
CA SER A 72 2.91 -20.07 -5.70
C SER A 72 3.64 -18.88 -6.28
N PHE A 73 4.91 -19.03 -6.64
CA PHE A 73 5.73 -17.96 -7.26
C PHE A 73 5.09 -17.34 -8.50
N ASN A 74 4.31 -18.09 -9.26
CA ASN A 74 3.65 -17.61 -10.48
C ASN A 74 2.35 -16.81 -10.18
N LYS A 75 1.85 -16.83 -8.93
CA LYS A 75 0.58 -16.22 -8.52
C LYS A 75 0.70 -15.29 -7.32
N ILE A 76 1.91 -14.99 -6.86
CA ILE A 76 2.14 -14.17 -5.65
C ILE A 76 1.58 -12.74 -5.76
N THR A 77 1.30 -12.27 -6.96
CA THR A 77 0.71 -10.94 -7.22
C THR A 77 -0.80 -10.96 -7.36
N VAL A 78 -1.44 -12.14 -7.36
CA VAL A 78 -2.91 -12.28 -7.44
C VAL A 78 -3.59 -11.90 -6.11
N PRO A 79 -3.09 -12.35 -4.93
CA PRO A 79 -3.56 -11.85 -3.65
C PRO A 79 -3.14 -10.38 -3.42
N GLN A 80 -3.82 -9.72 -2.49
CA GLN A 80 -3.43 -8.39 -2.04
C GLN A 80 -2.06 -8.43 -1.37
N PHE A 81 -1.12 -7.58 -1.80
CA PHE A 81 0.25 -7.58 -1.31
C PHE A 81 0.84 -6.18 -1.10
N ASN A 82 1.90 -6.11 -0.32
CA ASN A 82 2.73 -4.92 -0.13
C ASN A 82 4.17 -5.22 -0.51
N LEU A 83 4.76 -4.32 -1.27
CA LEU A 83 6.19 -4.30 -1.59
C LEU A 83 6.79 -2.98 -1.11
N ARG A 84 7.95 -3.03 -0.46
CA ARG A 84 8.71 -1.83 -0.04
C ARG A 84 10.18 -1.99 -0.32
N VAL A 85 10.78 -0.88 -0.71
CA VAL A 85 12.23 -0.70 -0.72
C VAL A 85 12.53 0.56 0.08
N GLY A 86 13.37 0.44 1.09
CA GLY A 86 13.65 1.54 2.00
C GLY A 86 15.12 1.69 2.35
N TYR A 87 15.45 2.87 2.85
CA TYR A 87 16.80 3.26 3.21
C TYR A 87 16.82 4.18 4.43
N ASN A 88 17.69 3.89 5.38
CA ASN A 88 17.94 4.76 6.52
C ASN A 88 18.92 5.87 6.10
N PHE A 89 18.38 7.05 5.76
CA PHE A 89 19.18 8.22 5.38
C PHE A 89 19.84 8.90 6.57
N LYS A 90 19.33 8.63 7.78
CA LYS A 90 19.86 9.08 9.07
C LYS A 90 19.56 8.03 10.13
N ASN A 91 20.32 8.01 11.22
CA ASN A 91 20.06 7.11 12.35
C ASN A 91 18.62 7.29 12.84
N TYR A 92 17.89 6.17 12.96
CA TYR A 92 16.48 6.10 13.38
C TYR A 92 15.45 6.71 12.40
N TRP A 93 15.86 7.19 11.24
CA TRP A 93 14.99 7.73 10.22
C TRP A 93 15.15 7.00 8.90
N ASN A 94 14.07 6.58 8.31
CA ASN A 94 14.09 5.99 6.99
C ASN A 94 13.11 6.64 6.03
N VAL A 95 13.44 6.53 4.75
CA VAL A 95 12.53 6.77 3.64
C VAL A 95 12.33 5.48 2.89
N SER A 96 11.13 5.27 2.34
CA SER A 96 10.85 4.13 1.48
C SER A 96 9.92 4.48 0.35
N LEU A 97 10.00 3.69 -0.71
CA LEU A 97 9.03 3.66 -1.79
C LEU A 97 8.25 2.36 -1.69
N GLY A 98 6.96 2.44 -1.90
CA GLY A 98 6.06 1.33 -1.72
C GLY A 98 5.04 1.18 -2.83
N TYR A 99 4.61 -0.06 -2.99
CA TYR A 99 3.50 -0.46 -3.84
C TYR A 99 2.58 -1.36 -3.03
N ASP A 100 1.34 -0.91 -2.80
CA ASP A 100 0.30 -1.66 -2.11
C ASP A 100 -0.79 -2.04 -3.11
N HIS A 101 -0.90 -3.33 -3.35
CA HIS A 101 -1.98 -3.88 -4.15
C HIS A 101 -3.20 -4.12 -3.25
N MET A 102 -4.13 -3.19 -3.27
CA MET A 102 -5.39 -3.24 -2.53
C MET A 102 -6.53 -3.66 -3.47
N LYS A 103 -7.63 -4.15 -2.91
CA LYS A 103 -8.86 -4.47 -3.65
C LYS A 103 -10.04 -3.75 -3.01
N TYR A 104 -10.86 -3.13 -3.84
CA TYR A 104 -12.06 -2.44 -3.43
C TYR A 104 -13.23 -2.98 -4.24
N VAL A 105 -14.15 -3.69 -3.61
CA VAL A 105 -15.31 -4.32 -4.23
C VAL A 105 -16.58 -3.83 -3.58
N MET A 106 -17.47 -3.24 -4.36
CA MET A 106 -18.76 -2.77 -3.89
C MET A 106 -19.62 -3.92 -3.37
N VAL A 107 -20.30 -3.70 -2.26
CA VAL A 107 -21.23 -4.67 -1.65
C VAL A 107 -22.64 -4.45 -2.21
N HIS A 108 -23.30 -5.53 -2.62
CA HIS A 108 -24.69 -5.54 -3.06
C HIS A 108 -25.64 -5.90 -1.91
N GLY A 109 -26.92 -5.58 -2.07
CA GLY A 109 -27.99 -5.87 -1.10
C GLY A 109 -28.37 -4.74 -0.15
N PRO A 110 -27.44 -3.89 0.37
CA PRO A 110 -27.86 -2.68 1.09
C PRO A 110 -28.63 -1.70 0.22
N ASN A 111 -29.52 -0.93 0.85
CA ASN A 111 -30.13 0.23 0.21
C ASN A 111 -29.09 1.36 0.12
N TYR A 112 -28.92 1.89 -1.09
CA TYR A 112 -28.14 3.09 -1.37
C TYR A 112 -29.05 4.23 -1.77
N GLN A 113 -28.71 5.45 -1.40
CA GLN A 113 -29.44 6.64 -1.80
C GLN A 113 -28.91 7.16 -3.14
N LEU A 114 -29.74 7.11 -4.17
CA LEU A 114 -29.44 7.65 -5.49
C LEU A 114 -29.85 9.11 -5.57
N ILE A 115 -28.96 9.95 -6.08
CA ILE A 115 -29.20 11.37 -6.39
C ILE A 115 -28.58 11.66 -7.76
N GLY A 116 -29.33 12.31 -8.64
CA GLY A 116 -28.85 12.73 -9.96
C GLY A 116 -29.62 12.12 -11.10
N ASN A 117 -29.09 12.20 -12.30
CA ASN A 117 -29.67 11.73 -13.53
C ASN A 117 -29.13 10.37 -13.95
N THR A 118 -29.98 9.41 -14.19
CA THR A 118 -29.65 8.07 -14.66
C THR A 118 -30.45 7.71 -15.89
N ASP A 119 -29.88 6.95 -16.80
CA ASP A 119 -30.54 6.43 -18.01
C ASP A 119 -30.88 4.94 -17.89
N ALA A 120 -30.55 4.30 -16.77
CA ALA A 120 -30.85 2.89 -16.50
C ALA A 120 -31.02 2.60 -15.01
N GLY A 121 -31.68 1.50 -14.69
CA GLY A 121 -31.84 0.98 -13.33
C GLY A 121 -30.56 0.33 -12.79
N PHE A 122 -30.60 0.04 -11.49
CA PHE A 122 -29.47 -0.56 -10.74
C PHE A 122 -29.76 -2.02 -10.36
N ASN A 123 -30.97 -2.49 -10.66
CA ASN A 123 -31.44 -3.85 -10.45
C ASN A 123 -32.54 -4.19 -11.49
N THR A 124 -32.92 -5.45 -11.51
CA THR A 124 -33.92 -5.97 -12.46
C THR A 124 -35.36 -5.56 -12.16
N THR A 125 -35.64 -5.15 -10.92
CA THR A 125 -37.02 -4.90 -10.45
C THR A 125 -37.39 -3.42 -10.43
N GLN A 126 -36.43 -2.50 -10.40
CA GLN A 126 -36.65 -1.06 -10.31
C GLN A 126 -35.96 -0.35 -11.50
N PRO A 127 -36.68 -0.20 -12.63
CA PRO A 127 -36.17 0.56 -13.76
C PRO A 127 -36.18 2.06 -13.43
N LEU A 128 -35.01 2.61 -13.12
CA LEU A 128 -34.82 4.04 -12.85
C LEU A 128 -34.29 4.71 -14.12
N ASN A 129 -35.06 5.67 -14.65
CA ASN A 129 -34.67 6.49 -15.80
C ASN A 129 -35.14 7.92 -15.57
N GLY A 130 -34.22 8.88 -15.61
CA GLY A 130 -34.45 10.30 -15.36
C GLY A 130 -33.75 10.84 -14.12
N TYR A 131 -34.19 12.04 -13.69
CA TYR A 131 -33.60 12.73 -12.55
C TYR A 131 -34.31 12.38 -11.25
N TYR A 132 -33.52 12.06 -10.22
CA TYR A 132 -33.94 11.78 -8.87
C TYR A 132 -33.27 12.69 -7.87
N SER A 133 -34.05 13.40 -7.05
CA SER A 133 -33.50 14.23 -5.96
C SER A 133 -33.04 13.38 -4.77
N SER A 134 -33.69 12.23 -4.54
CA SER A 134 -33.34 11.22 -3.56
C SER A 134 -34.27 10.02 -3.71
N VAL A 135 -33.74 8.88 -4.09
CA VAL A 135 -34.47 7.61 -4.12
C VAL A 135 -33.59 6.49 -3.56
N ASN A 136 -34.20 5.60 -2.80
CA ASN A 136 -33.50 4.41 -2.33
C ASN A 136 -33.50 3.33 -3.40
N THR A 137 -32.34 2.76 -3.67
CA THR A 137 -32.17 1.66 -4.62
C THR A 137 -31.27 0.59 -4.07
N VAL A 138 -31.49 -0.65 -4.47
CA VAL A 138 -30.61 -1.79 -4.23
C VAL A 138 -29.89 -2.07 -5.54
N THR A 139 -28.62 -2.41 -5.47
CA THR A 139 -27.82 -2.77 -6.64
C THR A 139 -27.72 -4.28 -6.79
N GLU A 140 -27.74 -4.78 -8.02
CA GLU A 140 -27.47 -6.16 -8.39
C GLU A 140 -26.17 -6.22 -9.21
N GLU A 141 -25.30 -7.17 -8.92
CA GLU A 141 -23.94 -7.26 -9.53
C GLU A 141 -23.99 -7.32 -11.06
N GLU A 142 -24.97 -7.99 -11.60
CA GLU A 142 -25.13 -8.16 -13.06
C GLU A 142 -25.68 -6.89 -13.76
N VAL A 143 -26.32 -5.99 -13.01
CA VAL A 143 -26.93 -4.76 -13.56
C VAL A 143 -26.07 -3.55 -13.30
N PHE A 144 -25.62 -3.37 -12.06
CA PHE A 144 -24.72 -2.30 -11.63
C PHE A 144 -23.68 -2.82 -10.68
N HIS A 145 -22.41 -2.72 -11.07
CA HIS A 145 -21.29 -3.12 -10.22
C HIS A 145 -20.09 -2.20 -10.41
N TYR A 146 -19.39 -1.91 -9.31
CA TYR A 146 -18.18 -1.12 -9.31
C TYR A 146 -17.10 -1.82 -8.46
N GLU A 147 -15.98 -2.15 -9.09
CA GLU A 147 -14.87 -2.75 -8.36
C GLU A 147 -13.50 -2.34 -8.93
N ASN A 148 -12.52 -2.29 -8.04
CA ASN A 148 -11.09 -2.22 -8.35
C ASN A 148 -10.42 -3.50 -7.83
N SER A 149 -10.91 -4.68 -8.25
CA SER A 149 -10.43 -5.98 -7.77
C SER A 149 -9.15 -6.42 -8.47
N ASN A 150 -8.93 -5.94 -9.70
CA ASN A 150 -7.67 -6.13 -10.42
C ASN A 150 -6.57 -5.19 -9.94
N GLY A 151 -6.89 -4.28 -9.03
CA GLY A 151 -5.97 -3.45 -8.28
C GLY A 151 -6.46 -2.01 -8.05
N MET A 152 -6.59 -1.65 -6.81
CA MET A 152 -6.49 -0.28 -6.34
C MET A 152 -5.08 -0.12 -5.76
N ASN A 153 -4.13 0.27 -6.62
CA ASN A 153 -2.71 0.22 -6.27
C ASN A 153 -2.27 1.57 -5.72
N TYR A 154 -1.80 1.55 -4.48
CA TYR A 154 -1.25 2.73 -3.83
C TYR A 154 0.26 2.75 -3.98
N ILE A 155 0.75 3.64 -4.85
CA ILE A 155 2.18 3.90 -5.05
C ILE A 155 2.54 5.06 -4.15
N ARG A 156 3.37 4.80 -3.12
CA ARG A 156 3.62 5.77 -2.05
C ARG A 156 5.07 5.93 -1.67
N ALA A 157 5.40 7.15 -1.23
CA ALA A 157 6.61 7.45 -0.48
C ALA A 157 6.28 7.50 1.02
N GLU A 158 7.19 7.01 1.84
CA GLU A 158 7.04 6.96 3.30
C GLU A 158 8.23 7.64 3.98
N LEU A 159 7.95 8.34 5.05
CA LEU A 159 8.92 8.82 6.00
C LEU A 159 8.61 8.19 7.36
N SER A 160 9.55 7.40 7.89
CA SER A 160 9.33 6.65 9.12
C SER A 160 10.42 6.87 10.14
N ARG A 161 10.02 6.75 11.38
CA ARG A 161 10.91 6.69 12.53
C ARG A 161 10.95 5.27 13.08
N VAL A 162 12.16 4.87 13.49
CA VAL A 162 12.43 3.52 13.96
C VAL A 162 12.97 3.60 15.39
N ARG A 163 12.44 2.76 16.29
CA ARG A 163 12.89 2.67 17.68
C ARG A 163 13.11 1.22 18.07
N ASN A 164 14.29 0.94 18.60
CA ASN A 164 14.58 -0.36 19.17
C ASN A 164 13.85 -0.51 20.51
N LEU A 165 13.13 -1.63 20.68
CA LEU A 165 12.44 -1.98 21.92
C LEU A 165 13.23 -3.02 22.70
N ILE A 166 13.68 -4.07 22.03
CA ILE A 166 14.40 -5.20 22.62
C ILE A 166 15.56 -5.56 21.72
N ARG A 167 16.71 -5.83 22.34
CA ARG A 167 17.91 -6.34 21.67
C ARG A 167 18.58 -7.33 22.61
N ASN A 168 18.81 -8.56 22.15
CA ASN A 168 19.51 -9.52 22.99
C ASN A 168 21.03 -9.24 22.98
N ARG A 169 21.74 -9.74 24.02
CA ARG A 169 23.18 -9.51 24.17
C ARG A 169 24.02 -10.07 23.02
N ALA A 170 23.57 -11.15 22.41
CA ALA A 170 24.26 -11.81 21.29
C ALA A 170 23.96 -11.12 19.93
N ASP A 171 23.09 -10.10 19.89
CA ASP A 171 22.68 -9.40 18.68
C ASP A 171 22.08 -10.32 17.60
N THR A 172 21.55 -11.48 17.98
CA THR A 172 20.91 -12.43 17.06
C THR A 172 19.44 -12.13 16.83
N TYR A 173 18.81 -11.39 17.76
CA TYR A 173 17.42 -11.03 17.75
C TYR A 173 17.23 -9.58 18.17
N THR A 174 16.41 -8.85 17.43
CA THR A 174 16.04 -7.46 17.71
C THR A 174 14.57 -7.25 17.45
N MET A 175 13.86 -6.54 18.33
CA MET A 175 12.50 -6.10 18.14
C MET A 175 12.48 -4.58 18.01
N THR A 176 11.88 -4.11 16.93
CA THR A 176 11.91 -2.71 16.53
C THR A 176 10.49 -2.20 16.29
N TRP A 177 10.17 -1.05 16.84
CA TRP A 177 8.96 -0.31 16.55
C TRP A 177 9.19 0.71 15.45
N ILE A 178 8.27 0.78 14.49
CA ILE A 178 8.33 1.66 13.32
C ILE A 178 7.02 2.43 13.26
N TRP A 179 7.08 3.71 12.98
CA TRP A 179 5.89 4.53 12.71
C TRP A 179 6.24 5.66 11.76
N GLY A 180 5.28 6.12 10.98
CA GLY A 180 5.53 7.18 10.01
C GLY A 180 4.30 7.60 9.24
N LEU A 181 4.55 8.49 8.31
CA LEU A 181 3.56 9.03 7.38
C LEU A 181 3.90 8.62 5.96
N SER A 182 2.88 8.51 5.14
CA SER A 182 3.05 8.26 3.72
C SER A 182 2.08 9.09 2.90
N SER A 183 2.47 9.38 1.68
CA SER A 183 1.63 10.00 0.66
C SER A 183 2.01 9.46 -0.72
N GLY A 184 1.05 9.45 -1.63
CA GLY A 184 1.28 8.95 -2.98
C GLY A 184 0.04 8.98 -3.84
N VAL A 185 0.10 8.24 -4.94
CA VAL A 185 -0.90 8.22 -5.99
C VAL A 185 -1.60 6.86 -6.05
N ILE A 186 -2.85 6.88 -6.52
CA ILE A 186 -3.66 5.68 -6.72
C ILE A 186 -3.73 5.37 -8.22
N LEU A 187 -3.23 4.19 -8.58
CA LEU A 187 -3.40 3.60 -9.91
C LEU A 187 -4.51 2.54 -9.82
N SER A 188 -5.65 2.81 -10.47
CA SER A 188 -6.82 1.94 -10.44
C SER A 188 -6.93 1.10 -11.70
N PHE A 189 -7.21 -0.19 -11.51
CA PHE A 189 -7.71 -1.10 -12.52
C PHE A 189 -9.16 -1.41 -12.18
N ASN A 190 -10.08 -0.80 -12.93
CA ASN A 190 -11.50 -0.80 -12.61
C ASN A 190 -12.29 -1.74 -13.52
N ASP A 191 -13.18 -2.51 -12.92
CA ASP A 191 -14.22 -3.26 -13.60
C ASP A 191 -15.56 -2.60 -13.26
N PHE A 192 -16.33 -2.24 -14.28
CA PHE A 192 -17.57 -1.51 -14.12
C PHE A 192 -18.69 -2.16 -14.94
N THR A 193 -19.83 -2.40 -14.30
CA THR A 193 -21.05 -2.86 -14.94
C THR A 193 -22.13 -1.81 -14.77
N TYR A 194 -22.77 -1.44 -15.84
CA TYR A 194 -23.92 -0.54 -15.83
C TYR A 194 -24.90 -0.92 -16.93
N ASN A 195 -26.17 -1.01 -16.58
CA ASN A 195 -27.24 -1.51 -17.47
C ASN A 195 -26.90 -2.89 -18.08
N GLY A 196 -26.33 -3.78 -17.26
CA GLY A 196 -25.90 -5.10 -17.71
C GLY A 196 -24.69 -5.13 -18.64
N THR A 197 -24.17 -3.97 -19.05
CA THR A 197 -22.97 -3.89 -19.90
C THR A 197 -21.72 -3.83 -19.04
N LYS A 198 -20.91 -4.90 -19.09
CA LYS A 198 -19.68 -5.02 -18.33
C LYS A 198 -18.48 -4.47 -19.11
N THR A 199 -17.72 -3.60 -18.49
CA THR A 199 -16.40 -3.13 -18.94
C THR A 199 -15.32 -3.60 -17.97
N MET A 200 -14.28 -4.23 -18.47
CA MET A 200 -13.22 -4.81 -17.64
C MET A 200 -11.90 -4.06 -17.79
N SER A 201 -11.20 -3.94 -16.68
CA SER A 201 -9.80 -3.54 -16.59
C SER A 201 -9.46 -2.20 -17.23
N THR A 202 -10.31 -1.19 -17.04
CA THR A 202 -9.91 0.17 -17.39
C THR A 202 -8.83 0.66 -16.43
N THR A 203 -7.78 1.28 -16.98
CA THR A 203 -6.63 1.75 -16.18
C THR A 203 -6.62 3.27 -16.08
N SER A 204 -6.43 3.79 -14.87
CA SER A 204 -6.30 5.23 -14.65
C SER A 204 -5.43 5.58 -13.44
N LEU A 205 -4.68 6.69 -13.54
CA LEU A 205 -4.11 7.36 -12.40
C LEU A 205 -5.25 8.13 -11.72
N SER A 206 -5.91 7.48 -10.77
CA SER A 206 -7.26 7.85 -10.35
C SER A 206 -7.30 8.89 -9.24
N GLY A 207 -6.21 9.07 -8.49
CA GLY A 207 -6.25 9.97 -7.35
C GLY A 207 -4.99 9.95 -6.49
N ILE A 208 -5.15 10.46 -5.28
CA ILE A 208 -4.09 10.57 -4.28
C ILE A 208 -4.54 9.95 -2.96
N ALA A 209 -3.56 9.57 -2.15
CA ALA A 209 -3.81 9.10 -0.79
C ALA A 209 -2.73 9.57 0.18
N GLY A 210 -3.12 9.63 1.46
CA GLY A 210 -2.22 9.86 2.58
C GLY A 210 -2.55 8.91 3.72
N SER A 211 -1.53 8.43 4.43
CA SER A 211 -1.75 7.55 5.58
C SER A 211 -0.69 7.70 6.67
N PHE A 212 -1.09 7.32 7.88
CA PHE A 212 -0.22 7.02 9.00
C PHE A 212 -0.04 5.51 9.09
N HIS A 213 1.16 5.05 9.39
CA HIS A 213 1.42 3.64 9.64
C HIS A 213 2.23 3.43 10.91
N THR A 214 2.04 2.27 11.52
CA THR A 214 2.82 1.79 12.65
C THR A 214 3.00 0.28 12.54
N GLY A 215 4.11 -0.24 13.07
CA GLY A 215 4.37 -1.67 13.00
C GLY A 215 5.50 -2.13 13.91
N MET A 216 5.57 -3.44 14.06
CA MET A 216 6.58 -4.16 14.82
C MET A 216 7.39 -5.03 13.89
N ARG A 217 8.72 -4.87 13.93
CA ARG A 217 9.67 -5.66 13.18
C ARG A 217 10.47 -6.55 14.13
N PHE A 218 10.51 -7.82 13.80
CA PHE A 218 11.31 -8.84 14.46
C PHE A 218 12.45 -9.23 13.55
N GLU A 219 13.68 -8.86 13.92
CA GLU A 219 14.88 -9.04 13.12
C GLU A 219 15.65 -10.27 13.63
N PHE A 220 16.11 -11.10 12.70
CA PHE A 220 16.88 -12.30 12.97
C PHE A 220 18.23 -12.20 12.26
N TRP A 221 19.29 -12.56 12.97
CA TRP A 221 20.67 -12.60 12.46
C TRP A 221 21.11 -11.33 11.74
N LYS A 222 20.46 -10.19 12.04
CA LYS A 222 20.72 -8.87 11.43
C LYS A 222 20.46 -8.77 9.92
N HIS A 223 19.85 -9.75 9.30
CA HIS A 223 19.63 -9.78 7.85
C HIS A 223 18.20 -10.06 7.42
N ILE A 224 17.46 -10.85 8.18
CA ILE A 224 16.10 -11.26 7.85
C ILE A 224 15.17 -10.68 8.91
N PHE A 225 13.98 -10.28 8.51
CA PHE A 225 12.97 -9.82 9.45
C PHE A 225 11.56 -10.24 9.04
N LEU A 226 10.73 -10.44 10.05
CA LEU A 226 9.28 -10.50 9.94
C LEU A 226 8.72 -9.20 10.49
N GLN A 227 7.78 -8.58 9.80
CA GLN A 227 7.18 -7.32 10.23
C GLN A 227 5.67 -7.36 10.08
N ALA A 228 4.95 -6.94 11.12
CA ALA A 228 3.51 -6.71 11.09
C ALA A 228 3.26 -5.20 11.17
N ASN A 229 2.44 -4.67 10.27
CA ASN A 229 2.09 -3.26 10.21
C ASN A 229 0.58 -3.08 10.21
N THR A 230 0.17 -1.93 10.71
CA THR A 230 -1.17 -1.38 10.52
C THR A 230 -1.03 0.02 9.95
N SER A 231 -1.82 0.36 8.95
CA SER A 231 -1.94 1.71 8.41
C SER A 231 -3.40 2.17 8.39
N ALA A 232 -3.59 3.45 8.62
CA ALA A 232 -4.88 4.11 8.48
C ALA A 232 -4.69 5.34 7.59
N GLY A 233 -5.57 5.52 6.61
CA GLY A 233 -5.41 6.58 5.64
C GLY A 233 -6.70 7.02 4.99
N TYR A 234 -6.56 7.99 4.12
CA TYR A 234 -7.65 8.57 3.35
C TYR A 234 -7.29 8.58 1.87
N ILE A 235 -8.20 8.10 1.04
CA ILE A 235 -8.08 8.02 -0.41
C ILE A 235 -9.07 8.99 -1.03
N VAL A 236 -8.59 9.76 -2.01
CA VAL A 236 -9.40 10.66 -2.83
C VAL A 236 -9.19 10.27 -4.28
N GLN A 237 -10.19 9.64 -4.86
CA GLN A 237 -10.22 9.31 -6.29
C GLN A 237 -11.02 10.36 -7.02
N HIS A 238 -10.35 11.10 -7.90
CA HIS A 238 -10.94 12.18 -8.71
C HIS A 238 -11.32 11.71 -10.10
N PHE A 239 -10.64 10.67 -10.60
CA PHE A 239 -10.78 10.25 -11.98
C PHE A 239 -10.49 8.74 -12.11
N VAL A 240 -11.49 7.92 -11.84
CA VAL A 240 -11.43 6.48 -12.16
C VAL A 240 -12.12 6.28 -13.51
N LYS A 241 -11.35 5.93 -14.54
CA LYS A 241 -11.91 5.64 -15.85
C LYS A 241 -12.78 4.39 -15.78
N ILE A 242 -14.04 4.47 -16.25
CA ILE A 242 -15.00 3.38 -16.19
C ILE A 242 -15.37 2.80 -17.56
N ARG A 243 -15.15 3.58 -18.64
CA ARG A 243 -15.37 3.14 -20.03
C ARG A 243 -14.13 3.41 -20.86
N PRO A 244 -13.64 2.46 -21.68
CA PRO A 244 -12.43 2.66 -22.49
C PRO A 244 -12.65 3.63 -23.64
N ASP A 245 -13.86 3.65 -24.21
CA ASP A 245 -14.19 4.37 -25.43
C ASP A 245 -14.84 5.74 -25.17
N GLU A 246 -15.23 6.03 -23.91
CA GLU A 246 -15.84 7.28 -23.48
C GLU A 246 -14.83 8.07 -22.61
N TYR A 247 -14.37 9.22 -23.11
CA TYR A 247 -13.37 10.04 -22.39
C TYR A 247 -13.97 10.79 -21.19
N ASP A 248 -15.26 11.02 -21.19
CA ASP A 248 -16.05 11.71 -20.17
C ASP A 248 -16.69 10.76 -19.14
N ALA A 249 -16.54 9.43 -19.33
CA ALA A 249 -17.06 8.44 -18.41
C ALA A 249 -16.04 8.10 -17.30
N PHE A 250 -16.33 8.60 -16.09
CA PHE A 250 -15.47 8.35 -14.92
C PHE A 250 -16.23 8.31 -13.61
N ALA A 251 -15.60 7.66 -12.63
CA ALA A 251 -16.10 7.61 -11.26
C ALA A 251 -15.23 8.46 -10.33
N ARG A 252 -15.88 9.02 -9.31
CA ARG A 252 -15.24 9.77 -8.22
C ARG A 252 -15.72 9.25 -6.87
N GLN A 253 -14.79 9.13 -5.92
CA GLN A 253 -15.15 8.78 -4.55
C GLN A 253 -14.08 9.19 -3.55
N ARG A 254 -14.46 9.25 -2.27
CA ARG A 254 -13.55 9.53 -1.15
C ARG A 254 -13.91 8.63 0.01
N PHE A 255 -12.90 8.03 0.63
CA PHE A 255 -13.12 7.16 1.78
C PHE A 255 -11.85 7.01 2.62
N ALA A 256 -12.03 6.70 3.89
CA ALA A 256 -10.94 6.26 4.75
C ALA A 256 -10.79 4.74 4.67
N TYR A 257 -9.56 4.28 4.97
CA TYR A 257 -9.26 2.86 5.04
C TYR A 257 -8.39 2.55 6.26
N ILE A 258 -8.45 1.31 6.68
CA ILE A 258 -7.49 0.68 7.57
C ILE A 258 -6.94 -0.56 6.88
N GLU A 259 -5.64 -0.75 6.95
CA GLU A 259 -4.94 -1.90 6.38
C GLU A 259 -4.07 -2.56 7.44
N GLY A 260 -4.10 -3.89 7.49
CA GLY A 260 -3.14 -4.70 8.22
C GLY A 260 -2.32 -5.55 7.26
N ASN A 261 -1.00 -5.66 7.48
CA ASN A 261 -0.15 -6.52 6.67
C ASN A 261 0.88 -7.26 7.50
N ILE A 262 1.30 -8.40 6.96
CA ILE A 262 2.42 -9.19 7.48
C ILE A 262 3.39 -9.41 6.33
N VAL A 263 4.65 -9.04 6.54
CA VAL A 263 5.67 -9.03 5.50
C VAL A 263 6.96 -9.69 5.97
N LEU A 264 7.62 -10.35 5.05
CA LEU A 264 8.97 -10.90 5.21
C LEU A 264 9.96 -10.02 4.43
N GLY A 265 11.11 -9.73 5.02
CA GLY A 265 12.08 -8.86 4.38
C GLY A 265 13.51 -9.16 4.74
N CYS A 266 14.39 -8.47 4.01
CA CYS A 266 15.84 -8.55 4.19
C CYS A 266 16.43 -7.17 4.47
N LEU A 267 17.46 -7.13 5.32
CA LEU A 267 18.27 -5.97 5.63
C LEU A 267 19.64 -6.11 4.92
N PHE A 268 20.11 -5.01 4.34
CA PHE A 268 21.43 -4.91 3.76
C PHE A 268 22.10 -3.62 4.22
N TYR A 269 23.43 -3.67 4.38
CA TYR A 269 24.21 -2.60 5.00
C TYR A 269 25.13 -1.99 3.94
N ILE A 270 24.73 -0.83 3.42
CA ILE A 270 25.48 -0.05 2.44
C ILE A 270 26.46 0.80 3.25
N ARG A 271 27.75 0.52 3.14
CA ARG A 271 28.79 1.36 3.75
C ARG A 271 29.04 2.56 2.85
N PRO A 272 29.09 3.80 3.39
CA PRO A 272 29.60 4.91 2.61
C PRO A 272 31.04 4.59 2.19
N VAL A 273 31.34 4.73 0.91
CA VAL A 273 32.67 4.47 0.33
C VAL A 273 33.74 5.42 0.90
N ASN A 274 33.33 6.48 1.60
CA ASN A 274 34.18 7.57 2.10
C ASN A 274 34.44 7.51 3.61
N ASP A 275 34.38 6.33 4.27
CA ASP A 275 35.02 6.18 5.58
C ASP A 275 36.55 6.18 5.33
N CYS A 276 37.12 7.39 5.22
CA CYS A 276 38.54 7.61 5.08
C CYS A 276 39.26 7.17 6.37
N ASN A 277 39.49 5.85 6.51
CA ASN A 277 40.27 5.29 7.61
C ASN A 277 41.79 5.57 7.48
N SER A 278 42.19 6.35 6.46
CA SER A 278 43.56 6.69 6.14
C SER A 278 43.88 8.19 6.26
N CYS A 279 42.90 9.02 6.68
CA CYS A 279 43.24 10.40 6.98
C CYS A 279 44.11 10.46 8.26
N PRO A 280 45.31 11.03 8.22
CA PRO A 280 46.08 11.29 9.43
C PRO A 280 45.27 12.24 10.32
N HIS A 281 45.09 11.88 11.57
CA HIS A 281 44.58 12.81 12.57
C HIS A 281 45.76 13.71 12.96
N TRP A 282 45.69 14.96 12.54
CA TRP A 282 46.54 16.04 12.99
C TRP A 282 46.11 16.47 14.40
#